data_0a1ae06057b7cbff9fa348655ef3e650
#
_entry.id   0a1ae06057b7cbff9fa348655ef3e650
#
_cell.length_a   1.000
_cell.length_b   1.000
_cell.length_c   1.000
_cell.angle_alpha   90.00
_cell.angle_beta   90.00
_cell.angle_gamma   90.00
#
_symmetry.space_group_name_H-M   'P 1'
#
loop_
_entity.id
_entity.type
_entity.pdbx_description
1 polymer ?
#
loop_
_entity_poly.entity_id
_entity_poly.type
_entity_poly.pdbx_seq_one_letter_code
_entity_poly.pdbx_strand_id
1 'polypeptide(L)'
;DGLVHALDGGATYQAEFRLLVFRPFVGEVLRCTVEFVDENGLRCSTGFFSQIRIPAKYLPSSCTFDPARRLYLDSKQRKIQTGDSVLVRVASVKFTRLSKRKRGLQATTSGPEVGIRMRSSSVDLSARDPVPSAMEVVASCASSGLGPVGWWR
;
A
#
# COMPACT_ATOMS: atom_id res chain seq x y z
N ASP A 1 -30.29 -15.22 -16.39
CA ASP A 1 -30.25 -15.58 -17.82
C ASP A 1 -28.95 -15.06 -18.41
N GLY A 2 -28.29 -15.87 -19.24
CA GLY A 2 -27.07 -15.51 -19.95
C GLY A 2 -27.33 -15.31 -21.45
N LEU A 3 -26.64 -14.37 -22.06
CA LEU A 3 -26.66 -14.13 -23.51
C LEU A 3 -25.42 -14.78 -24.14
N VAL A 4 -25.64 -15.70 -25.07
CA VAL A 4 -24.54 -16.35 -25.82
C VAL A 4 -24.27 -15.58 -27.10
N HIS A 5 -23.01 -15.22 -27.34
CA HIS A 5 -22.60 -14.55 -28.56
C HIS A 5 -22.31 -15.57 -29.67
N ALA A 6 -23.00 -15.43 -30.79
CA ALA A 6 -22.93 -16.40 -31.86
C ALA A 6 -21.57 -16.39 -32.61
N LEU A 7 -20.78 -15.31 -32.53
CA LEU A 7 -19.54 -15.14 -33.31
C LEU A 7 -18.29 -15.65 -32.59
N ASP A 8 -18.23 -15.60 -31.26
CA ASP A 8 -17.04 -15.97 -30.51
C ASP A 8 -17.26 -17.09 -29.47
N GLY A 9 -18.52 -17.58 -29.35
CA GLY A 9 -18.89 -18.61 -28.38
C GLY A 9 -18.85 -18.11 -26.92
N GLY A 10 -18.60 -16.82 -26.70
CA GLY A 10 -18.62 -16.20 -25.38
C GLY A 10 -20.02 -16.09 -24.82
N ALA A 11 -20.17 -16.13 -23.49
CA ALA A 11 -21.44 -15.89 -22.82
C ALA A 11 -21.33 -14.71 -21.85
N THR A 12 -22.32 -13.81 -21.90
CA THR A 12 -22.41 -12.67 -20.99
C THR A 12 -23.51 -12.93 -19.98
N TYR A 13 -23.16 -12.82 -18.71
CA TYR A 13 -24.09 -12.95 -17.59
C TYR A 13 -24.19 -11.64 -16.84
N GLN A 14 -25.38 -11.23 -16.51
CA GLN A 14 -25.61 -10.14 -15.56
C GLN A 14 -25.47 -10.69 -14.15
N ALA A 15 -24.56 -10.11 -13.38
CA ALA A 15 -24.32 -10.50 -12.00
C ALA A 15 -24.50 -9.30 -11.06
N GLU A 16 -25.22 -9.49 -9.99
CA GLU A 16 -25.39 -8.55 -8.89
C GLU A 16 -24.64 -9.06 -7.65
N PHE A 17 -23.80 -8.23 -7.06
CA PHE A 17 -23.04 -8.62 -5.87
C PHE A 17 -22.78 -7.42 -4.97
N ARG A 18 -22.57 -7.70 -3.66
CA ARG A 18 -22.20 -6.69 -2.67
C ARG A 18 -20.71 -6.76 -2.40
N LEU A 19 -20.07 -5.59 -2.33
CA LEU A 19 -18.66 -5.45 -2.02
C LEU A 19 -18.48 -4.66 -0.73
N LEU A 20 -17.56 -5.11 0.12
CA LEU A 20 -17.01 -4.29 1.19
C LEU A 20 -15.80 -3.54 0.65
N VAL A 21 -15.82 -2.21 0.70
CA VAL A 21 -14.78 -1.36 0.13
C VAL A 21 -14.14 -0.53 1.23
N PHE A 22 -12.81 -0.55 1.29
CA PHE A 22 -12.03 0.39 2.11
C PHE A 22 -11.82 1.68 1.32
N ARG A 23 -12.41 2.78 1.78
CA ARG A 23 -12.32 4.09 1.15
C ARG A 23 -12.14 5.18 2.21
N PRO A 24 -10.91 5.38 2.70
CA PRO A 24 -10.63 6.42 3.68
C PRO A 24 -10.88 7.82 3.09
N PHE A 25 -11.32 8.76 3.93
CA PHE A 25 -11.56 10.15 3.55
C PHE A 25 -10.72 11.10 4.41
N VAL A 26 -10.48 12.29 3.91
CA VAL A 26 -9.70 13.32 4.60
C VAL A 26 -10.38 13.71 5.91
N GLY A 27 -9.62 13.71 7.00
CA GLY A 27 -10.12 13.99 8.35
C GLY A 27 -10.52 12.76 9.15
N GLU A 28 -10.67 11.61 8.51
CA GLU A 28 -10.97 10.34 9.19
C GLU A 28 -9.83 9.93 10.13
N VAL A 29 -10.17 9.39 11.30
CA VAL A 29 -9.20 8.83 12.24
C VAL A 29 -9.16 7.32 12.08
N LEU A 30 -7.97 6.82 11.75
CA LEU A 30 -7.69 5.41 11.57
C LEU A 30 -6.79 4.89 12.69
N ARG A 31 -7.02 3.67 13.11
CA ARG A 31 -6.10 2.93 13.97
C ARG A 31 -5.21 2.06 13.10
N CYS A 32 -3.91 2.28 13.21
CA CYS A 32 -2.90 1.59 12.41
C CYS A 32 -1.80 1.02 13.30
N THR A 33 -1.03 0.08 12.77
CA THR A 33 0.19 -0.44 13.38
C THR A 33 1.40 0.10 12.60
N VAL A 34 2.42 0.55 13.30
CA VAL A 34 3.67 1.01 12.69
C VAL A 34 4.44 -0.20 12.17
N GLU A 35 4.66 -0.27 10.86
CA GLU A 35 5.45 -1.33 10.20
C GLU A 35 6.92 -0.95 10.06
N PHE A 36 7.17 0.33 9.79
CA PHE A 36 8.52 0.80 9.51
C PHE A 36 8.72 2.24 9.99
N VAL A 37 9.92 2.52 10.50
CA VAL A 37 10.33 3.84 11.02
C VAL A 37 11.62 4.25 10.32
N ASP A 38 11.62 5.43 9.71
CA ASP A 38 12.80 6.05 9.11
C ASP A 38 12.86 7.56 9.41
N GLU A 39 13.92 8.22 8.98
CA GLU A 39 14.10 9.67 9.15
C GLU A 39 13.03 10.51 8.44
N ASN A 40 12.40 9.95 7.38
CA ASN A 40 11.37 10.61 6.59
C ASN A 40 9.98 10.49 7.22
N GLY A 41 9.84 9.63 8.24
CA GLY A 41 8.59 9.42 8.95
C GLY A 41 8.27 7.96 9.26
N LEU A 42 6.98 7.64 9.29
CA LEU A 42 6.47 6.32 9.61
C LEU A 42 5.72 5.72 8.42
N ARG A 43 5.81 4.41 8.29
CA ARG A 43 4.93 3.62 7.43
C ARG A 43 4.07 2.73 8.31
N CYS A 44 2.77 2.79 8.08
CA CYS A 44 1.78 2.13 8.92
C CYS A 44 0.86 1.23 8.08
N SER A 45 0.23 0.28 8.77
CA SER A 45 -0.72 -0.67 8.20
C SER A 45 -1.96 -0.78 9.07
N THR A 46 -3.10 -1.01 8.43
CA THR A 46 -4.35 -1.42 9.10
C THR A 46 -4.53 -2.93 9.15
N GLY A 47 -3.50 -3.71 8.77
CA GLY A 47 -3.52 -5.16 8.66
C GLY A 47 -3.81 -5.64 7.23
N PHE A 48 -4.80 -5.08 6.56
CA PHE A 48 -5.14 -5.40 5.17
C PHE A 48 -4.66 -4.35 4.16
N PHE A 49 -4.24 -3.16 4.64
CA PHE A 49 -3.76 -2.05 3.81
C PHE A 49 -2.53 -1.41 4.44
N SER A 50 -1.39 -1.42 3.73
CA SER A 50 -0.08 -1.00 4.24
C SER A 50 0.48 0.27 3.58
N GLN A 51 -0.28 0.92 2.70
CA GLN A 51 0.17 2.13 2.01
C GLN A 51 -0.26 3.41 2.76
N ILE A 52 -0.02 3.44 4.07
CA ILE A 52 -0.27 4.60 4.93
C ILE A 52 1.08 5.16 5.33
N ARG A 53 1.35 6.42 4.95
CA ARG A 53 2.57 7.14 5.29
C ARG A 53 2.27 8.32 6.21
N ILE A 54 3.12 8.49 7.22
CA ILE A 54 3.11 9.65 8.10
C ILE A 54 4.46 10.33 7.93
N PRO A 55 4.60 11.37 7.07
CA PRO A 55 5.83 12.14 6.92
C PRO A 55 6.27 12.73 8.26
N ALA A 56 7.58 12.92 8.46
CA ALA A 56 8.15 13.47 9.69
C ALA A 56 7.50 14.81 10.10
N LYS A 57 7.15 15.64 9.11
CA LYS A 57 6.46 16.93 9.33
C LYS A 57 5.04 16.81 9.90
N TYR A 58 4.44 15.63 9.82
CA TYR A 58 3.10 15.32 10.34
C TYR A 58 3.14 14.51 11.64
N LEU A 59 4.33 14.31 12.19
CA LEU A 59 4.54 13.86 13.56
C LEU A 59 4.39 15.04 14.52
N PRO A 60 4.16 14.80 15.84
CA PRO A 60 4.25 15.85 16.82
C PRO A 60 5.61 16.56 16.74
N SER A 61 5.62 17.89 16.81
CA SER A 61 6.84 18.71 16.69
C SER A 61 7.89 18.43 17.75
N SER A 62 7.49 17.80 18.86
CA SER A 62 8.35 17.34 19.93
C SER A 62 9.11 16.05 19.66
N CYS A 63 8.80 15.36 18.54
CA CYS A 63 9.39 14.06 18.20
C CYS A 63 10.69 14.23 17.41
N THR A 64 11.75 13.57 17.86
CA THR A 64 13.05 13.51 17.20
C THR A 64 13.36 12.08 16.80
N PHE A 65 13.93 11.89 15.60
CA PHE A 65 14.34 10.57 15.11
C PHE A 65 15.67 10.14 15.72
N ASP A 66 15.72 8.92 16.27
CA ASP A 66 16.94 8.25 16.72
C ASP A 66 17.35 7.18 15.69
N PRO A 67 18.43 7.41 14.90
CA PRO A 67 18.86 6.48 13.86
C PRO A 67 19.43 5.18 14.41
N ALA A 68 20.01 5.21 15.63
CA ALA A 68 20.63 4.02 16.22
C ALA A 68 19.58 2.99 16.63
N ARG A 69 18.43 3.46 17.10
CA ARG A 69 17.31 2.62 17.58
C ARG A 69 16.17 2.49 16.58
N ARG A 70 16.18 3.29 15.50
CA ARG A 70 15.11 3.39 14.50
C ARG A 70 13.75 3.63 15.13
N LEU A 71 13.66 4.69 15.93
CA LEU A 71 12.42 5.11 16.60
C LEU A 71 12.36 6.63 16.70
N TYR A 72 11.16 7.15 16.95
CA TYR A 72 10.97 8.54 17.31
C TYR A 72 10.81 8.68 18.82
N LEU A 73 11.48 9.69 19.38
CA LEU A 73 11.39 10.07 20.80
C LEU A 73 10.69 11.42 20.93
N ASP A 74 9.69 11.50 21.79
CA ASP A 74 9.05 12.75 22.19
C ASP A 74 9.85 13.43 23.32
N SER A 75 9.63 14.73 23.53
CA SER A 75 10.23 15.51 24.63
C SER A 75 10.02 14.90 26.02
N LYS A 76 8.95 14.11 26.20
CA LYS A 76 8.65 13.34 27.42
C LYS A 76 9.27 11.94 27.43
N GLN A 77 10.26 11.68 26.56
CA GLN A 77 10.90 10.38 26.36
C GLN A 77 9.94 9.24 26.00
N ARG A 78 8.76 9.58 25.51
CA ARG A 78 7.82 8.59 24.96
C ARG A 78 8.28 8.21 23.57
N LYS A 79 8.23 6.91 23.27
CA LYS A 79 8.75 6.35 22.02
C LYS A 79 7.64 6.00 21.03
N ILE A 80 7.98 6.08 19.75
CA ILE A 80 7.22 5.49 18.65
C ILE A 80 8.15 4.53 17.94
N GLN A 81 7.79 3.27 17.94
CA GLN A 81 8.60 2.19 17.36
C GLN A 81 7.75 1.27 16.49
N THR A 82 8.42 0.42 15.73
CA THR A 82 7.77 -0.64 14.95
C THR A 82 6.95 -1.55 15.87
N GLY A 83 5.72 -1.85 15.45
CA GLY A 83 4.77 -2.65 16.22
C GLY A 83 3.79 -1.85 17.08
N ASP A 84 4.04 -0.56 17.29
CA ASP A 84 3.14 0.28 18.07
C ASP A 84 1.82 0.52 17.32
N SER A 85 0.71 0.46 18.10
CA SER A 85 -0.60 0.86 17.60
C SER A 85 -0.76 2.37 17.73
N VAL A 86 -1.05 3.04 16.61
CA VAL A 86 -1.16 4.50 16.52
C VAL A 86 -2.52 4.93 15.99
N LEU A 87 -3.03 6.03 16.52
CA LEU A 87 -4.20 6.73 15.97
C LEU A 87 -3.70 7.84 15.06
N VAL A 88 -4.16 7.84 13.82
CA VAL A 88 -3.73 8.79 12.80
C VAL A 88 -4.93 9.41 12.13
N ARG A 89 -4.82 10.69 11.75
CA ARG A 89 -5.84 11.38 10.96
C ARG A 89 -5.41 11.42 9.50
N VAL A 90 -6.28 11.03 8.61
CA VAL A 90 -6.04 11.09 7.16
C VAL A 90 -5.90 12.55 6.73
N ALA A 91 -4.76 12.91 6.16
CA ALA A 91 -4.47 14.24 5.64
C ALA A 91 -4.75 14.33 4.13
N SER A 92 -4.41 13.29 3.38
CA SER A 92 -4.74 13.19 1.96
C SER A 92 -4.81 11.73 1.50
N VAL A 93 -5.58 11.50 0.44
CA VAL A 93 -5.67 10.20 -0.24
C VAL A 93 -5.36 10.42 -1.71
N LYS A 94 -4.42 9.66 -2.25
CA LYS A 94 -4.02 9.71 -3.64
C LYS A 94 -4.38 8.40 -4.31
N PHE A 95 -5.09 8.49 -5.43
CA PHE A 95 -5.38 7.36 -6.30
C PHE A 95 -4.51 7.43 -7.56
N THR A 96 -3.87 6.33 -7.89
CA THR A 96 -3.04 6.21 -9.11
C THR A 96 -3.64 5.14 -10.00
N ARG A 97 -3.91 5.49 -11.27
CA ARG A 97 -4.31 4.48 -12.25
C ARG A 97 -3.10 3.60 -12.56
N LEU A 98 -3.19 2.34 -12.16
CA LEU A 98 -2.23 1.35 -12.59
C LEU A 98 -2.52 1.02 -14.04
N SER A 99 -1.66 1.43 -14.97
CA SER A 99 -1.72 0.91 -16.33
C SER A 99 -1.49 -0.59 -16.25
N LYS A 100 -2.42 -1.38 -16.77
CA LYS A 100 -2.21 -2.81 -16.96
C LYS A 100 -0.93 -2.94 -17.77
N ARG A 101 0.18 -3.41 -17.16
CA ARG A 101 1.32 -3.87 -17.96
C ARG A 101 0.72 -4.88 -18.93
N LYS A 102 0.70 -4.54 -20.22
CA LYS A 102 0.39 -5.52 -21.25
C LYS A 102 1.45 -6.60 -21.08
N ARG A 103 1.11 -7.70 -20.43
CA ARG A 103 1.83 -8.95 -20.60
C ARG A 103 1.56 -9.33 -22.04
N GLY A 104 2.35 -8.76 -22.94
CA GLY A 104 2.39 -9.20 -24.31
C GLY A 104 3.00 -10.59 -24.29
N LEU A 105 2.16 -11.62 -24.40
CA LEU A 105 2.55 -12.80 -25.08
C LEU A 105 2.87 -12.34 -26.52
N GLN A 106 4.13 -11.99 -26.78
CA GLN A 106 4.64 -11.96 -28.13
C GLN A 106 4.63 -13.42 -28.59
N ALA A 107 3.56 -13.84 -29.26
CA ALA A 107 3.60 -14.97 -30.11
C ALA A 107 4.54 -14.58 -31.26
N THR A 108 5.82 -14.92 -31.14
CA THR A 108 6.75 -14.90 -32.25
C THR A 108 6.34 -16.03 -33.16
N THR A 109 5.57 -15.70 -34.18
CA THR A 109 5.40 -16.57 -35.37
C THR A 109 6.73 -16.51 -36.12
N SER A 110 7.69 -17.32 -35.71
CA SER A 110 8.87 -17.58 -36.52
C SER A 110 8.59 -18.86 -37.33
N GLY A 111 8.79 -18.72 -38.61
CA GLY A 111 8.74 -19.78 -39.57
C GLY A 111 9.68 -20.97 -39.27
N PRO A 112 9.67 -22.02 -40.14
CA PRO A 112 10.22 -23.32 -39.76
C PRO A 112 11.74 -23.31 -39.81
N GLU A 113 12.39 -23.49 -38.66
CA GLU A 113 13.61 -24.28 -38.56
C GLU A 113 14.12 -24.34 -37.10
N VAL A 114 14.17 -25.56 -36.62
CA VAL A 114 15.20 -26.20 -35.80
C VAL A 114 15.64 -25.50 -34.50
N GLY A 115 15.32 -26.16 -33.42
CA GLY A 115 15.99 -25.94 -32.13
C GLY A 115 15.07 -25.47 -30.99
N ILE A 116 14.44 -26.42 -30.37
CA ILE A 116 13.75 -26.23 -29.06
C ILE A 116 14.81 -25.84 -28.02
N ARG A 117 15.13 -24.57 -27.92
CA ARG A 117 15.67 -24.00 -26.67
C ARG A 117 14.50 -23.49 -25.87
N MET A 118 14.02 -24.34 -24.95
CA MET A 118 13.26 -23.87 -23.79
C MET A 118 14.17 -22.89 -23.03
N ARG A 119 14.05 -21.59 -23.33
CA ARG A 119 14.43 -20.57 -22.39
C ARG A 119 13.30 -20.53 -21.36
N SER A 120 13.47 -21.28 -20.28
CA SER A 120 12.78 -20.95 -19.04
C SER A 120 13.22 -19.53 -18.70
N SER A 121 12.38 -18.56 -18.99
CA SER A 121 12.51 -17.25 -18.38
C SER A 121 12.17 -17.44 -16.91
N SER A 122 13.19 -17.80 -16.12
CA SER A 122 13.15 -17.58 -14.70
C SER A 122 12.87 -16.09 -14.53
N VAL A 123 11.66 -15.79 -14.12
CA VAL A 123 11.29 -14.46 -13.68
C VAL A 123 12.17 -14.21 -12.45
N ASP A 124 13.20 -13.39 -12.59
CA ASP A 124 14.00 -12.91 -11.49
C ASP A 124 13.07 -12.21 -10.49
N LEU A 125 12.71 -12.92 -9.44
CA LEU A 125 11.93 -12.43 -8.32
C LEU A 125 12.72 -11.45 -7.43
N SER A 126 14.00 -11.23 -7.73
CA SER A 126 14.90 -10.38 -6.96
C SER A 126 14.82 -8.89 -7.28
N ALA A 127 14.30 -8.50 -8.45
CA ALA A 127 14.05 -7.09 -8.79
C ALA A 127 12.54 -6.80 -8.65
N ARG A 128 12.04 -6.80 -7.44
CA ARG A 128 10.72 -6.23 -7.14
C ARG A 128 10.87 -4.72 -7.12
N ASP A 129 10.79 -4.09 -8.29
CA ASP A 129 10.34 -2.70 -8.34
C ASP A 129 9.04 -2.65 -7.51
N PRO A 130 8.96 -1.75 -6.53
CA PRO A 130 7.76 -1.66 -5.70
C PRO A 130 6.57 -1.46 -6.63
N VAL A 131 5.67 -2.45 -6.65
CA VAL A 131 4.45 -2.35 -7.44
C VAL A 131 3.74 -1.08 -7.01
N PRO A 132 3.54 -0.10 -7.91
CA PRO A 132 2.91 1.15 -7.52
C PRO A 132 1.53 0.85 -6.94
N SER A 133 1.24 1.38 -5.77
CA SER A 133 -0.06 1.21 -5.13
C SER A 133 -1.14 1.98 -5.88
N ALA A 134 -2.30 1.37 -6.05
CA ALA A 134 -3.47 2.04 -6.62
C ALA A 134 -4.00 3.16 -5.71
N MET A 135 -3.75 3.06 -4.40
CA MET A 135 -4.13 4.04 -3.39
C MET A 135 -2.97 4.25 -2.41
N GLU A 136 -2.68 5.50 -2.10
CA GLU A 136 -1.72 5.90 -1.07
C GLU A 136 -2.41 6.89 -0.12
N VAL A 137 -2.27 6.66 1.17
CA VAL A 137 -2.83 7.50 2.22
C VAL A 137 -1.70 8.22 2.93
N VAL A 138 -1.78 9.55 2.99
CA VAL A 138 -0.91 10.36 3.85
C VAL A 138 -1.71 10.74 5.09
N ALA A 139 -1.14 10.45 6.26
CA ALA A 139 -1.78 10.70 7.53
C ALA A 139 -0.92 11.57 8.44
N SER A 140 -1.53 12.10 9.50
CA SER A 140 -0.90 12.93 10.52
C SER A 140 -1.25 12.45 11.92
N CYS A 141 -0.31 12.54 12.83
CA CYS A 141 -0.53 12.33 14.27
C CYS A 141 -0.11 13.54 15.12
N ALA A 142 0.05 14.72 14.51
CA ALA A 142 0.46 15.95 15.18
C ALA A 142 -0.64 16.56 16.10
N SER A 143 -1.91 16.23 15.87
CA SER A 143 -3.02 16.78 16.66
C SER A 143 -3.17 16.08 18.02
N SER A 144 -3.72 16.79 19.00
CA SER A 144 -4.07 16.21 20.30
C SER A 144 -5.02 15.01 20.16
N GLY A 145 -4.83 13.98 20.96
CA GLY A 145 -5.59 12.73 20.91
C GLY A 145 -5.13 11.74 19.83
N LEU A 146 -4.11 12.07 19.05
CA LEU A 146 -3.51 11.19 18.04
C LEU A 146 -2.13 10.69 18.48
N GLY A 147 -1.54 9.75 17.73
CA GLY A 147 -0.28 9.11 18.03
C GLY A 147 -0.43 7.75 18.70
N PRO A 148 0.62 7.22 19.32
CA PRO A 148 0.58 5.91 19.97
C PRO A 148 -0.52 5.79 21.02
N VAL A 149 -1.30 4.72 20.92
CA VAL A 149 -2.41 4.46 21.85
C VAL A 149 -1.93 4.37 23.30
N GLY A 150 -0.69 3.88 23.50
CA GLY A 150 -0.07 3.80 24.83
C GLY A 150 0.20 5.15 25.50
N TRP A 151 0.14 6.28 24.78
CA TRP A 151 0.33 7.62 25.34
C TRP A 151 -0.90 8.15 26.08
N TRP A 152 -2.03 7.50 25.86
CA TRP A 152 -3.35 7.93 26.35
C TRP A 152 -3.96 7.00 27.41
N ARG A 153 -3.15 6.09 27.95
CA ARG A 153 -3.50 5.21 29.06
C ARG A 153 -3.05 5.79 30.39
#